data_31938efdaea689e311b53db69861632f
#
_entry.id   31938efdaea689e311b53db69861632f
#
_cell.length_a   1.000
_cell.length_b   1.000
_cell.length_c   1.000
_cell.angle_alpha   90.00
_cell.angle_beta   90.00
_cell.angle_gamma   90.00
#
_symmetry.space_group_name_H-M   'P 1'
#
loop_
_entity.id
_entity.type
_entity.pdbx_description
1 polymer ?
#
loop_
_entity_poly.entity_id
_entity_poly.type
_entity_poly.pdbx_seq_one_letter_code
_entity_poly.pdbx_strand_id
1 'polypeptide(L)'
;MHTGSCLCRAVRFEIEGELAPVQVCHCGDCRKAQGGPFGTNIPVETANFRLLSGAEDMRAYESTPGKERVFCSRCGGPLFSRLKSKPEVMRVRAGTLDGVVETEIGFHFYTASKANWWPIADDKPQYPGERPF
;
A
#
# COMPACT_ATOMS: atom_id res chain seq x y z
N MET A 1 8.71 10.30 -12.59
CA MET A 1 8.18 10.88 -11.34
C MET A 1 6.69 10.60 -11.25
N HIS A 2 6.26 10.02 -10.14
CA HIS A 2 4.87 9.67 -9.90
C HIS A 2 4.34 10.50 -8.73
N THR A 3 3.12 11.01 -8.86
CA THR A 3 2.49 11.79 -7.79
C THR A 3 1.30 11.05 -7.22
N GLY A 4 0.96 11.36 -5.98
CA GLY A 4 -0.20 10.78 -5.32
C GLY A 4 -0.71 11.65 -4.19
N SER A 5 -1.85 11.28 -3.64
CA SER A 5 -2.46 12.00 -2.52
C SER A 5 -3.48 11.15 -1.79
N CYS A 6 -3.88 11.60 -0.60
CA CYS A 6 -5.08 11.10 0.07
C CYS A 6 -6.33 11.63 -0.65
N LEU A 7 -7.49 11.16 -0.23
CA LEU A 7 -8.77 11.54 -0.85
C LEU A 7 -9.02 13.05 -0.81
N CYS A 8 -8.78 13.71 0.32
CA CYS A 8 -9.00 15.15 0.44
C CYS A 8 -7.85 16.01 -0.09
N ARG A 9 -6.75 15.35 -0.51
CA ARG A 9 -5.55 15.98 -1.06
C ARG A 9 -4.76 16.87 -0.09
N ALA A 10 -5.05 16.80 1.19
CA ALA A 10 -4.23 17.49 2.19
C ALA A 10 -2.83 16.87 2.25
N VAL A 11 -2.73 15.55 2.11
CA VAL A 11 -1.46 14.83 2.06
C VAL A 11 -1.11 14.56 0.61
N ARG A 12 0.00 15.11 0.16
CA ARG A 12 0.48 14.94 -1.22
C ARG A 12 1.93 14.50 -1.22
N PHE A 13 2.28 13.65 -2.18
CA PHE A 13 3.63 13.11 -2.25
C PHE A 13 4.03 12.83 -3.70
N GLU A 14 5.32 12.57 -3.89
CA GLU A 14 5.84 12.11 -5.17
C GLU A 14 6.85 10.99 -4.95
N ILE A 15 6.99 10.13 -5.95
CA ILE A 15 7.90 8.98 -5.95
C ILE A 15 8.80 9.10 -7.16
N GLU A 16 10.12 9.02 -6.95
CA GLU A 16 11.10 8.98 -8.02
C GLU A 16 11.32 7.56 -8.52
N GLY A 17 11.65 7.45 -9.80
CA GLY A 17 12.03 6.19 -10.41
C GLY A 17 10.86 5.37 -10.91
N GLU A 18 11.18 4.16 -11.37
CA GLU A 18 10.18 3.21 -11.85
C GLU A 18 9.45 2.59 -10.68
N LEU A 19 8.16 2.32 -10.87
CA LEU A 19 7.35 1.65 -9.86
C LEU A 19 7.55 0.14 -9.95
N ALA A 20 7.75 -0.49 -8.80
CA ALA A 20 7.74 -1.93 -8.68
C ALA A 20 6.32 -2.47 -8.95
N PRO A 21 6.19 -3.77 -9.28
CA PRO A 21 4.87 -4.38 -9.41
C PRO A 21 4.06 -4.30 -8.13
N VAL A 22 2.74 -4.23 -8.29
CA VAL A 22 1.78 -4.17 -7.17
C VAL A 22 1.74 -5.52 -6.47
N GLN A 23 1.85 -5.50 -5.17
CA GLN A 23 1.68 -6.66 -4.30
C GLN A 23 0.26 -6.64 -3.74
N VAL A 24 -0.51 -7.68 -4.04
CA VAL A 24 -1.91 -7.77 -3.61
C VAL A 24 -1.99 -8.66 -2.36
N CYS A 25 -2.31 -8.04 -1.24
CA CYS A 25 -2.37 -8.72 0.06
C CYS A 25 -3.82 -9.05 0.44
N HIS A 26 -4.10 -10.34 0.58
CA HIS A 26 -5.43 -10.84 0.91
C HIS A 26 -5.64 -11.12 2.40
N CYS A 27 -4.74 -10.68 3.27
CA CYS A 27 -4.89 -10.90 4.70
C CYS A 27 -6.05 -10.08 5.28
N GLY A 28 -6.59 -10.55 6.41
CA GLY A 28 -7.70 -9.88 7.08
C GLY A 28 -7.41 -8.44 7.46
N ASP A 29 -6.20 -8.16 7.92
CA ASP A 29 -5.80 -6.82 8.31
C ASP A 29 -5.79 -5.86 7.12
N CYS A 30 -5.27 -6.31 5.98
CA CYS A 30 -5.26 -5.47 4.77
C CYS A 30 -6.68 -5.22 4.25
N ARG A 31 -7.54 -6.24 4.29
CA ARG A 31 -8.94 -6.06 3.91
C ARG A 31 -9.64 -5.03 4.79
N LYS A 32 -9.46 -5.14 6.10
CA LYS A 32 -10.08 -4.20 7.05
C LYS A 32 -9.49 -2.80 6.94
N ALA A 33 -8.17 -2.70 6.76
CA ALA A 33 -7.50 -1.40 6.67
C ALA A 33 -7.88 -0.63 5.41
N GLN A 34 -8.13 -1.31 4.31
CA GLN A 34 -8.43 -0.67 3.03
C GLN A 34 -9.90 -0.76 2.61
N GLY A 35 -10.70 -1.52 3.35
CA GLY A 35 -12.15 -1.59 3.12
C GLY A 35 -12.57 -2.27 1.83
N GLY A 36 -11.75 -3.21 1.33
CA GLY A 36 -12.01 -3.91 0.09
C GLY A 36 -11.61 -5.38 0.18
N PRO A 37 -11.57 -6.10 -0.96
CA PRO A 37 -11.24 -7.52 -0.94
C PRO A 37 -9.77 -7.79 -0.62
N PHE A 38 -8.91 -6.80 -0.77
CA PHE A 38 -7.45 -6.93 -0.56
C PHE A 38 -6.81 -5.56 -0.42
N GLY A 39 -5.55 -5.55 0.00
CA GLY A 39 -4.73 -4.35 -0.05
C GLY A 39 -3.83 -4.38 -1.29
N THR A 40 -3.61 -3.21 -1.91
CA THR A 40 -2.71 -3.06 -3.04
C THR A 40 -1.52 -2.23 -2.61
N ASN A 41 -0.34 -2.82 -2.67
CA ASN A 41 0.86 -2.19 -2.13
C ASN A 41 1.97 -2.16 -3.16
N ILE A 42 2.63 -1.01 -3.29
CA ILE A 42 3.82 -0.87 -4.12
C ILE A 42 5.00 -0.62 -3.19
N PRO A 43 5.99 -1.53 -3.14
CA PRO A 43 7.19 -1.27 -2.34
C PRO A 43 7.98 -0.12 -2.95
N VAL A 44 8.35 0.84 -2.12
CA VAL A 44 9.08 2.04 -2.52
C VAL A 44 10.23 2.24 -1.55
N GLU A 45 11.41 2.51 -2.07
CA GLU A 45 12.52 2.92 -1.21
C GLU A 45 12.17 4.26 -0.58
N THR A 46 12.30 4.36 0.73
CA THR A 46 11.96 5.58 1.47
C THR A 46 12.71 6.80 0.93
N ALA A 47 13.94 6.60 0.46
CA ALA A 47 14.75 7.66 -0.13
C ALA A 47 14.14 8.24 -1.42
N ASN A 48 13.28 7.48 -2.11
CA ASN A 48 12.63 7.91 -3.34
C ASN A 48 11.24 8.51 -3.10
N PHE A 49 10.77 8.50 -1.86
CA PHE A 49 9.47 9.06 -1.50
C PHE A 49 9.67 10.46 -0.92
N ARG A 50 8.95 11.43 -1.46
CA ARG A 50 9.01 12.80 -0.96
C ARG A 50 7.61 13.32 -0.64
N LEU A 51 7.40 13.67 0.63
CA LEU A 51 6.17 14.30 1.07
C LEU A 51 6.17 15.76 0.64
N LEU A 52 5.14 16.18 -0.08
CA LEU A 52 5.00 17.56 -0.57
C LEU A 52 4.16 18.42 0.36
N SER A 53 3.16 17.84 1.01
CA SER A 53 2.31 18.55 1.95
C SER A 53 1.61 17.57 2.89
N GLY A 54 1.10 18.08 4.01
CA GLY A 54 0.21 17.35 4.89
C GLY A 54 0.87 16.51 5.97
N ALA A 55 2.15 16.78 6.30
CA ALA A 55 2.82 16.05 7.38
C ALA A 55 2.01 16.09 8.68
N GLU A 56 1.41 17.23 8.99
CA GLU A 56 0.61 17.43 10.19
C GLU A 56 -0.72 16.67 10.19
N ASP A 57 -1.16 16.23 9.02
CA ASP A 57 -2.43 15.52 8.87
C ASP A 57 -2.26 14.00 8.87
N MET A 58 -1.02 13.51 8.83
CA MET A 58 -0.77 12.07 8.85
C MET A 58 -0.84 11.52 10.27
N ARG A 59 -1.41 10.33 10.39
CA ARG A 59 -1.43 9.54 11.62
C ARG A 59 -1.01 8.12 11.32
N ALA A 60 -0.43 7.46 12.31
CA ALA A 60 -0.01 6.07 12.19
C ALA A 60 -0.75 5.21 13.20
N TYR A 61 -1.26 4.07 12.75
CA TYR A 61 -1.82 3.04 13.60
C TYR A 61 -0.91 1.82 13.56
N GLU A 62 -0.42 1.40 14.72
CA GLU A 62 0.41 0.19 14.81
C GLU A 62 -0.50 -1.02 14.86
N SER A 63 -0.75 -1.64 13.71
CA SER A 63 -1.68 -2.76 13.57
C SER A 63 -1.13 -4.06 14.14
N THR A 64 0.17 -4.26 14.05
CA THR A 64 0.90 -5.34 14.70
C THR A 64 2.21 -4.75 15.22
N PRO A 65 2.87 -5.39 16.20
CA PRO A 65 4.12 -4.83 16.73
C PRO A 65 5.13 -4.55 15.63
N GLY A 66 5.56 -3.30 15.55
CA GLY A 66 6.55 -2.84 14.59
C GLY A 66 6.01 -2.49 13.21
N LYS A 67 4.73 -2.70 12.93
CA LYS A 67 4.12 -2.34 11.65
C LYS A 67 3.14 -1.18 11.82
N GLU A 68 3.43 -0.09 11.15
CA GLU A 68 2.57 1.09 11.17
C GLU A 68 1.84 1.26 9.85
N ARG A 69 0.55 1.56 9.95
CA ARG A 69 -0.30 1.91 8.81
C ARG A 69 -0.60 3.40 8.89
N VAL A 70 -0.15 4.14 7.90
CA VAL A 70 -0.24 5.61 7.88
C VAL A 70 -1.41 6.04 7.01
N PHE A 71 -2.20 6.96 7.53
CA PHE A 71 -3.40 7.44 6.86
C PHE A 71 -3.58 8.95 7.11
N CYS A 72 -4.42 9.57 6.30
CA CYS A 72 -4.76 10.98 6.50
C CYS A 72 -5.82 11.10 7.59
N SER A 73 -5.55 11.89 8.63
CA SER A 73 -6.49 12.10 9.73
C SER A 73 -7.71 12.93 9.34
N ARG A 74 -7.63 13.67 8.23
CA ARG A 74 -8.74 14.53 7.77
C ARG A 74 -9.78 13.74 6.97
N CYS A 75 -9.34 12.85 6.09
CA CYS A 75 -10.27 12.08 5.25
C CYS A 75 -10.28 10.58 5.55
N GLY A 76 -9.35 10.10 6.38
CA GLY A 76 -9.25 8.68 6.69
C GLY A 76 -8.62 7.84 5.59
N GLY A 77 -8.20 8.43 4.48
CA GLY A 77 -7.65 7.68 3.35
C GLY A 77 -6.31 7.03 3.69
N PRO A 78 -6.15 5.71 3.43
CA PRO A 78 -4.87 5.04 3.68
C PRO A 78 -3.82 5.51 2.69
N LEU A 79 -2.58 5.65 3.18
CA LEU A 79 -1.46 6.17 2.37
C LEU A 79 -0.39 5.12 2.15
N PHE A 80 0.21 4.62 3.23
CA PHE A 80 1.26 3.61 3.14
C PHE A 80 1.41 2.87 4.45
N SER A 81 2.16 1.78 4.44
CA SER A 81 2.60 1.10 5.65
C SER A 81 4.11 1.04 5.68
N ARG A 82 4.66 0.86 6.88
CA ARG A 82 6.10 0.75 7.08
C ARG A 82 6.40 -0.16 8.25
N LEU A 83 7.56 -0.79 8.20
CA LEU A 83 8.07 -1.62 9.30
C LEU A 83 9.18 -0.86 10.01
N LYS A 84 9.11 -0.82 11.34
CA LYS A 84 10.17 -0.19 12.15
C LYS A 84 11.51 -0.91 11.97
N SER A 85 11.46 -2.22 11.67
CA SER A 85 12.67 -3.03 11.43
C SER A 85 13.27 -2.81 10.04
N LYS A 86 12.54 -2.19 9.11
CA LYS A 86 13.00 -1.92 7.74
C LYS A 86 12.61 -0.50 7.33
N PRO A 87 13.22 0.53 7.93
CA PRO A 87 12.83 1.92 7.65
C PRO A 87 13.18 2.39 6.25
N GLU A 88 14.04 1.64 5.54
CA GLU A 88 14.48 1.98 4.18
C GLU A 88 13.44 1.68 3.11
N VAL A 89 12.38 0.91 3.43
CA VAL A 89 11.33 0.54 2.49
C VAL A 89 9.96 0.86 3.09
N MET A 90 9.08 1.42 2.27
CA MET A 90 7.68 1.62 2.63
C MET A 90 6.80 1.00 1.56
N ARG A 91 5.54 0.73 1.90
CA ARG A 91 4.57 0.15 0.97
C ARG A 91 3.46 1.16 0.74
N VAL A 92 3.50 1.80 -0.43
CA VAL A 92 2.54 2.83 -0.81
C VAL A 92 1.28 2.16 -1.36
N ARG A 93 0.11 2.64 -0.93
CA ARG A 93 -1.16 2.13 -1.45
C ARG A 93 -1.32 2.54 -2.91
N ALA A 94 -1.44 1.55 -3.79
CA ALA A 94 -1.42 1.80 -5.23
C ALA A 94 -2.53 2.76 -5.69
N GLY A 95 -3.69 2.69 -5.06
CA GLY A 95 -4.82 3.53 -5.41
C GLY A 95 -4.66 5.01 -5.09
N THR A 96 -3.61 5.40 -4.36
CA THR A 96 -3.34 6.81 -4.06
C THR A 96 -2.58 7.53 -5.17
N LEU A 97 -2.07 6.79 -6.15
CA LEU A 97 -1.29 7.38 -7.24
C LEU A 97 -2.20 8.00 -8.28
N ASP A 98 -1.76 9.13 -8.84
CA ASP A 98 -2.53 9.91 -9.80
C ASP A 98 -2.28 9.46 -11.24
N GLY A 99 -3.26 9.71 -12.11
CA GLY A 99 -3.13 9.48 -13.54
C GLY A 99 -2.98 8.02 -13.93
N VAL A 100 -2.31 7.78 -15.04
CA VAL A 100 -2.00 6.42 -15.50
C VAL A 100 -0.80 5.91 -14.72
N VAL A 101 -1.01 4.85 -13.96
CA VAL A 101 0.03 4.26 -13.10
C VAL A 101 0.78 3.21 -13.91
N GLU A 102 2.06 3.46 -14.17
CA GLU A 102 2.89 2.60 -15.03
C GLU A 102 3.45 1.42 -14.22
N THR A 103 2.59 0.48 -13.89
CA THR A 103 2.94 -0.77 -13.24
C THR A 103 1.83 -1.79 -13.48
N GLU A 104 2.03 -3.00 -12.97
CA GLU A 104 1.03 -4.06 -13.08
C GLU A 104 1.05 -4.89 -11.79
N ILE A 105 0.07 -5.77 -11.64
CA ILE A 105 0.04 -6.70 -10.51
C ILE A 105 1.20 -7.69 -10.68
N GLY A 106 2.01 -7.83 -9.63
CA GLY A 106 3.12 -8.78 -9.60
C GLY A 106 2.70 -10.14 -9.05
N PHE A 107 2.03 -10.15 -7.91
CA PHE A 107 1.60 -11.39 -7.26
C PHE A 107 0.55 -11.12 -6.19
N HIS A 108 -0.11 -12.21 -5.78
CA HIS A 108 -1.04 -12.24 -4.64
C HIS A 108 -0.40 -13.02 -3.50
N PHE A 109 -0.56 -12.55 -2.28
CA PHE A 109 -0.09 -13.32 -1.11
C PHE A 109 -1.14 -13.30 -0.01
N TYR A 110 -0.99 -14.17 0.98
CA TYR A 110 -2.00 -14.46 1.98
C TYR A 110 -3.34 -14.86 1.35
N THR A 111 -3.31 -15.60 0.25
CA THR A 111 -4.51 -16.01 -0.45
C THR A 111 -5.36 -17.00 0.34
N ALA A 112 -4.78 -17.69 1.34
CA ALA A 112 -5.53 -18.53 2.25
C ALA A 112 -6.58 -17.76 3.06
N SER A 113 -6.36 -16.45 3.24
CA SER A 113 -7.28 -15.54 3.96
C SER A 113 -8.17 -14.72 3.01
N LYS A 114 -8.13 -15.03 1.72
CA LYS A 114 -8.84 -14.31 0.68
C LYS A 114 -10.34 -14.19 1.00
N ALA A 115 -10.92 -13.04 0.67
CA ALA A 115 -12.37 -12.86 0.75
C ALA A 115 -13.07 -13.92 -0.11
N ASN A 116 -14.00 -14.66 0.48
CA ASN A 116 -14.70 -15.73 -0.22
C ASN A 116 -15.58 -15.21 -1.37
N TRP A 117 -15.96 -13.95 -1.32
CA TRP A 117 -16.83 -13.31 -2.31
C TRP A 117 -16.05 -12.67 -3.46
N TRP A 118 -14.72 -12.76 -3.46
CA TRP A 118 -13.90 -12.19 -4.53
C TRP A 118 -13.11 -13.28 -5.26
N PRO A 119 -13.34 -13.51 -6.56
CA PRO A 119 -12.53 -14.44 -7.35
C PRO A 119 -11.27 -13.75 -7.85
N ILE A 120 -10.13 -14.44 -7.75
CA ILE A 120 -8.90 -13.98 -8.41
C ILE A 120 -9.00 -14.45 -9.86
N ALA A 121 -9.03 -13.50 -10.80
CA ALA A 121 -9.28 -13.80 -12.22
C ALA A 121 -8.04 -13.65 -13.11
N ASP A 122 -6.92 -13.16 -12.57
CA ASP A 122 -5.67 -13.07 -13.32
C ASP A 122 -4.81 -14.32 -13.15
N ASP A 123 -3.74 -14.41 -13.92
CA ASP A 123 -2.80 -15.54 -13.93
C ASP A 123 -1.52 -15.28 -13.12
N LYS A 124 -1.52 -14.25 -12.29
CA LYS A 124 -0.34 -13.90 -11.49
C LYS A 124 -0.10 -14.93 -10.39
N PRO A 125 1.16 -15.07 -9.92
CA PRO A 125 1.48 -16.00 -8.84
C PRO A 125 0.64 -15.76 -7.60
N GLN A 126 0.24 -16.86 -6.94
CA GLN A 126 -0.56 -16.83 -5.72
C GLN A 126 0.16 -17.61 -4.63
N TYR A 127 0.34 -16.97 -3.47
CA TYR A 127 0.98 -17.58 -2.32
C TYR A 127 -0.02 -17.62 -1.16
N PRO A 128 -0.22 -18.80 -0.52
CA PRO A 128 -1.24 -18.92 0.54
C PRO A 128 -0.90 -18.14 1.81
N GLY A 129 0.39 -17.94 2.09
CA GLY A 129 0.88 -17.15 3.21
C GLY A 129 1.76 -16.01 2.73
N GLU A 130 2.84 -15.76 3.49
CA GLU A 130 3.84 -14.78 3.10
C GLU A 130 4.51 -15.18 1.78
N ARG A 131 4.98 -14.18 1.03
CA ARG A 131 5.75 -14.47 -0.18
C ARG A 131 7.06 -15.19 0.19
N PRO A 132 7.53 -16.13 -0.65
CA PRO A 132 8.72 -16.92 -0.32
C PRO A 132 10.07 -16.20 -0.58
N PHE A 133 10.03 -14.93 -0.90
CA PHE A 133 11.25 -14.15 -1.22
C PHE A 133 11.27 -12.79 -0.54
#